data_f919873855fdefdf0de5833818eff63c
#
_entry.id   f919873855fdefdf0de5833818eff63c
#
_cell.length_a   1.000
_cell.length_b   1.000
_cell.length_c   1.000
_cell.angle_alpha   90.00
_cell.angle_beta   90.00
_cell.angle_gamma   90.00
#
_symmetry.space_group_name_H-M   'P 1'
#
loop_
_entity.id
_entity.type
_entity.pdbx_description
1 polymer ?
#
loop_
_entity_poly.entity_id
_entity_poly.type
_entity_poly.pdbx_seq_one_letter_code
_entity_poly.pdbx_strand_id
1 'polypeptide(L)'
;MNARRRKHWGWGFEDEQPSPEEVRAAAGGLATHLGFPPVEVEDPVSLEAVRLPAPRVVAPAELAGICAADVHVRASHALGKSYSDVVLGFRGHFEHPPDFVASPRDERDVERLLEWCAAERVAAIPYGGGTSVVGGVQPVVDSNYNGAISIDLAGLRQVVEVDEVSRAARIQGGATGPDLEAQLAEHGLTLRHFPQSFELSTLGGWIATRAAGHFATVWTHIEDFVESVRAIAPTGAWESRRLPGSGAGPSPDRLLVGSEGTLGVITEAWVRVQPRPTHRASVGVRFPTFAIGAECVRALSQSGLHPSNCRLIDPAEARFTMSGDGTFALLVLGFESCDHPVGLSMDRALAICAEHGGLAGGRRESSEGRDRSRGGVGAGGGGTGVGGPKKGDAPPARAGTTETSDAGGGIGAWREAFLRAPYVRDIFVAMGVLSETFETAITWDRFPGFHERVIAAARAAAEDTSGAAHVSCRFTHVYPDGPAPYYTVLAPAQRGEEVEQWAAIKAAVSEVIVAEGATITHHHAVGRDHRPWYDRQRPDPFAAALRGAKAAVDPQAVMNPGVLVDPLS
;
A
#
# COMPACT_ATOMS: atom_id res chain seq x y z
N MET A 1 -10.71 -1.38 -25.17
CA MET A 1 -10.94 -2.38 -24.10
C MET A 1 -11.87 -1.74 -23.09
N ASN A 2 -12.96 -2.38 -22.69
CA ASN A 2 -13.77 -1.87 -21.59
C ASN A 2 -12.90 -1.83 -20.35
N ALA A 3 -12.84 -0.66 -19.69
CA ALA A 3 -12.13 -0.54 -18.41
C ALA A 3 -12.74 -1.55 -17.41
N ARG A 4 -11.89 -2.31 -16.71
CA ARG A 4 -12.33 -3.23 -15.67
C ARG A 4 -13.07 -2.46 -14.58
N ARG A 5 -14.20 -2.97 -14.12
CA ARG A 5 -15.04 -2.32 -13.13
C ARG A 5 -14.54 -2.69 -11.73
N ARG A 6 -14.23 -1.66 -10.90
CA ARG A 6 -13.86 -1.88 -9.48
C ARG A 6 -15.06 -2.40 -8.70
N LYS A 7 -14.82 -3.22 -7.69
CA LYS A 7 -15.86 -3.58 -6.72
C LYS A 7 -16.38 -2.33 -6.02
N HIS A 8 -17.66 -2.30 -5.70
CA HIS A 8 -18.24 -1.24 -4.86
C HIS A 8 -17.85 -1.39 -3.37
N TRP A 9 -17.33 -2.53 -2.98
CA TRP A 9 -16.77 -2.84 -1.66
C TRP A 9 -15.47 -3.66 -1.81
N GLY A 10 -14.60 -3.70 -0.78
CA GLY A 10 -13.41 -4.56 -0.77
C GLY A 10 -12.35 -4.22 -1.83
N TRP A 11 -11.45 -5.17 -2.08
CA TRP A 11 -10.26 -5.00 -2.93
C TRP A 11 -10.49 -5.53 -4.35
N GLY A 12 -9.88 -4.86 -5.35
CA GLY A 12 -9.79 -5.34 -6.72
C GLY A 12 -10.99 -5.03 -7.59
N PHE A 13 -11.20 -5.89 -8.58
CA PHE A 13 -12.19 -5.72 -9.62
C PHE A 13 -13.30 -6.77 -9.51
N GLU A 14 -14.47 -6.48 -10.07
CA GLU A 14 -15.64 -7.38 -9.99
C GLU A 14 -15.38 -8.75 -10.61
N ASP A 15 -14.56 -8.80 -11.69
CA ASP A 15 -14.18 -10.03 -12.39
C ASP A 15 -13.11 -10.89 -11.67
N GLU A 16 -12.57 -10.41 -10.55
CA GLU A 16 -11.59 -11.11 -9.71
C GLU A 16 -12.16 -11.62 -8.39
N GLN A 17 -13.44 -11.38 -8.15
CA GLN A 17 -14.07 -11.83 -6.92
C GLN A 17 -14.17 -13.37 -6.91
N PRO A 18 -13.65 -14.07 -5.87
CA PRO A 18 -13.88 -15.49 -5.74
C PRO A 18 -15.37 -15.77 -5.57
N SER A 19 -15.83 -16.87 -6.14
CA SER A 19 -17.20 -17.31 -5.99
C SER A 19 -17.52 -17.65 -4.51
N PRO A 20 -18.77 -17.52 -4.07
CA PRO A 20 -19.16 -17.92 -2.71
C PRO A 20 -18.80 -19.38 -2.37
N GLU A 21 -18.75 -20.26 -3.38
CA GLU A 21 -18.36 -21.66 -3.22
C GLU A 21 -16.85 -21.79 -2.93
N GLU A 22 -16.00 -21.06 -3.64
CA GLU A 22 -14.56 -21.00 -3.40
C GLU A 22 -14.25 -20.42 -2.01
N VAL A 23 -14.97 -19.37 -1.59
CA VAL A 23 -14.81 -18.79 -0.24
C VAL A 23 -15.19 -19.80 0.83
N ARG A 24 -16.32 -20.50 0.68
CA ARG A 24 -16.75 -21.56 1.61
C ARG A 24 -15.76 -22.73 1.67
N ALA A 25 -15.20 -23.13 0.53
CA ALA A 25 -14.20 -24.19 0.50
C ALA A 25 -12.90 -23.78 1.22
N ALA A 26 -12.48 -22.52 1.09
CA ALA A 26 -11.28 -22.00 1.77
C ALA A 26 -11.49 -21.81 3.28
N ALA A 27 -12.72 -21.46 3.70
CA ALA A 27 -13.05 -21.06 5.07
C ALA A 27 -12.74 -22.14 6.11
N GLY A 28 -13.16 -23.39 5.86
CA GLY A 28 -12.95 -24.50 6.79
C GLY A 28 -11.46 -24.80 7.03
N GLY A 29 -10.66 -24.76 5.97
CA GLY A 29 -9.21 -24.96 6.05
C GLY A 29 -8.52 -23.84 6.82
N LEU A 30 -8.89 -22.61 6.55
CA LEU A 30 -8.28 -21.44 7.17
C LEU A 30 -8.65 -21.32 8.66
N ALA A 31 -9.91 -21.55 9.03
CA ALA A 31 -10.33 -21.57 10.44
C ALA A 31 -9.56 -22.63 11.24
N THR A 32 -9.42 -23.85 10.69
CA THR A 32 -8.64 -24.92 11.30
C THR A 32 -7.15 -24.53 11.44
N HIS A 33 -6.57 -23.89 10.41
CA HIS A 33 -5.18 -23.45 10.43
C HIS A 33 -4.90 -22.38 11.49
N LEU A 34 -5.84 -21.45 11.68
CA LEU A 34 -5.79 -20.40 12.71
C LEU A 34 -6.15 -20.89 14.10
N GLY A 35 -6.77 -22.07 14.25
CA GLY A 35 -7.31 -22.57 15.50
C GLY A 35 -8.58 -21.84 15.94
N PHE A 36 -9.31 -21.25 15.01
CA PHE A 36 -10.56 -20.54 15.28
C PHE A 36 -11.77 -21.51 15.25
N PRO A 37 -12.88 -21.17 15.92
CA PRO A 37 -14.11 -21.95 15.82
C PRO A 37 -14.59 -21.99 14.35
N PRO A 38 -15.44 -22.98 14.00
CA PRO A 38 -16.07 -23.02 12.68
C PRO A 38 -16.80 -21.71 12.39
N VAL A 39 -16.60 -21.18 11.17
CA VAL A 39 -17.17 -19.89 10.74
C VAL A 39 -18.28 -20.12 9.73
N GLU A 40 -19.35 -19.34 9.84
CA GLU A 40 -20.37 -19.23 8.81
C GLU A 40 -19.95 -18.18 7.79
N VAL A 41 -19.96 -18.56 6.50
CA VAL A 41 -19.59 -17.65 5.40
C VAL A 41 -20.83 -16.90 4.96
N GLU A 42 -20.74 -15.58 4.99
CA GLU A 42 -21.78 -14.67 4.49
C GLU A 42 -21.42 -14.13 3.10
N ASP A 43 -22.43 -13.74 2.35
CA ASP A 43 -22.28 -13.09 1.06
C ASP A 43 -22.40 -11.56 1.20
N PRO A 44 -21.67 -10.78 0.38
CA PRO A 44 -21.78 -9.32 0.41
C PRO A 44 -23.14 -8.82 -0.07
N VAL A 45 -23.57 -7.68 0.42
CA VAL A 45 -24.76 -6.99 -0.10
C VAL A 45 -24.55 -6.64 -1.57
N SER A 46 -25.50 -7.05 -2.43
CA SER A 46 -25.41 -6.76 -3.86
C SER A 46 -25.58 -5.25 -4.13
N LEU A 47 -24.98 -4.76 -5.20
CA LEU A 47 -25.07 -3.34 -5.58
C LEU A 47 -26.52 -2.86 -5.75
N GLU A 48 -27.40 -3.71 -6.25
CA GLU A 48 -28.83 -3.42 -6.45
C GLU A 48 -29.56 -3.20 -5.12
N ALA A 49 -29.08 -3.81 -4.06
CA ALA A 49 -29.62 -3.64 -2.71
C ALA A 49 -29.04 -2.43 -1.96
N VAL A 50 -27.90 -1.88 -2.42
CA VAL A 50 -27.30 -0.69 -1.81
C VAL A 50 -28.23 0.51 -1.91
N ARG A 51 -28.41 1.23 -0.82
CA ARG A 51 -29.17 2.49 -0.76
C ARG A 51 -28.27 3.59 -0.25
N LEU A 52 -28.06 4.61 -1.09
CA LEU A 52 -27.27 5.78 -0.77
C LEU A 52 -28.17 6.98 -0.46
N PRO A 53 -27.77 7.88 0.47
CA PRO A 53 -28.43 9.16 0.62
C PRO A 53 -28.39 9.95 -0.69
N ALA A 54 -29.42 10.78 -0.91
CA ALA A 54 -29.46 11.65 -2.10
C ALA A 54 -28.25 12.62 -2.09
N PRO A 55 -27.71 12.97 -3.26
CA PRO A 55 -26.70 14.02 -3.34
C PRO A 55 -27.21 15.34 -2.75
N ARG A 56 -26.38 16.01 -1.96
CA ARG A 56 -26.65 17.32 -1.34
C ARG A 56 -26.37 18.47 -2.32
N VAL A 57 -25.42 18.25 -3.24
CA VAL A 57 -25.01 19.20 -4.27
C VAL A 57 -25.01 18.54 -5.65
N VAL A 58 -25.15 19.36 -6.68
CA VAL A 58 -25.18 18.92 -8.09
C VAL A 58 -23.96 19.53 -8.79
N ALA A 59 -23.35 18.73 -9.69
CA ALA A 59 -22.23 19.20 -10.49
C ALA A 59 -22.61 20.42 -11.33
N PRO A 60 -21.74 21.45 -11.44
CA PRO A 60 -21.99 22.60 -12.29
C PRO A 60 -22.08 22.18 -13.77
N ALA A 61 -22.92 22.85 -14.53
CA ALA A 61 -23.24 22.46 -15.91
C ALA A 61 -21.99 22.35 -16.80
N GLU A 62 -21.01 23.23 -16.61
CA GLU A 62 -19.76 23.27 -17.36
C GLU A 62 -18.78 22.13 -16.99
N LEU A 63 -18.98 21.45 -15.86
CA LEU A 63 -18.18 20.31 -15.40
C LEU A 63 -18.97 18.99 -15.47
N ALA A 64 -20.26 19.02 -15.84
CA ALA A 64 -21.11 17.84 -15.86
C ALA A 64 -20.54 16.70 -16.72
N GLY A 65 -19.79 17.03 -17.79
CA GLY A 65 -19.17 16.03 -18.68
C GLY A 65 -18.04 15.19 -18.06
N ILE A 66 -17.55 15.58 -16.88
CA ILE A 66 -16.50 14.84 -16.13
C ILE A 66 -17.01 14.32 -14.79
N CYS A 67 -18.30 14.48 -14.48
CA CYS A 67 -18.91 14.13 -13.20
C CYS A 67 -19.89 12.96 -13.35
N ALA A 68 -19.88 12.04 -12.40
CA ALA A 68 -20.81 10.92 -12.32
C ALA A 68 -21.38 10.80 -10.89
N ALA A 69 -22.69 10.46 -10.81
CA ALA A 69 -23.40 10.37 -9.54
C ALA A 69 -24.26 9.09 -9.43
N ASP A 70 -23.99 8.08 -10.25
CA ASP A 70 -24.68 6.80 -10.11
C ASP A 70 -24.27 6.05 -8.85
N VAL A 71 -25.08 5.08 -8.43
CA VAL A 71 -24.90 4.35 -7.17
C VAL A 71 -23.56 3.65 -7.11
N HIS A 72 -23.10 3.00 -8.19
CA HIS A 72 -21.84 2.28 -8.17
C HIS A 72 -20.65 3.24 -7.99
N VAL A 73 -20.62 4.33 -8.75
CA VAL A 73 -19.51 5.29 -8.69
C VAL A 73 -19.44 5.92 -7.29
N ARG A 74 -20.57 6.35 -6.74
CA ARG A 74 -20.61 6.94 -5.40
C ARG A 74 -20.23 5.93 -4.28
N ALA A 75 -20.72 4.69 -4.36
CA ALA A 75 -20.39 3.65 -3.39
C ALA A 75 -18.91 3.27 -3.44
N SER A 76 -18.34 3.09 -4.64
CA SER A 76 -16.93 2.71 -4.80
C SER A 76 -15.93 3.80 -4.36
N HIS A 77 -16.39 5.04 -4.15
CA HIS A 77 -15.59 6.18 -3.69
C HIS A 77 -15.96 6.66 -2.27
N ALA A 78 -16.86 5.95 -1.58
CA ALA A 78 -17.29 6.31 -0.24
C ALA A 78 -16.30 5.86 0.85
N LEU A 79 -15.61 4.76 0.63
CA LEU A 79 -14.80 4.06 1.62
C LEU A 79 -13.37 3.83 1.09
N GLY A 80 -12.42 3.72 2.01
CA GLY A 80 -11.09 3.20 1.74
C GLY A 80 -11.05 1.67 1.73
N LYS A 81 -9.96 1.11 2.30
CA LYS A 81 -9.72 -0.34 2.34
C LYS A 81 -9.20 -0.82 3.71
N SER A 82 -9.49 -0.09 4.80
CA SER A 82 -9.28 -0.60 6.16
C SER A 82 -10.19 -1.81 6.41
N TYR A 83 -9.99 -2.52 7.51
CA TYR A 83 -10.91 -3.60 7.87
C TYR A 83 -12.34 -3.08 8.05
N SER A 84 -12.50 -1.96 8.77
CA SER A 84 -13.82 -1.34 8.96
C SER A 84 -14.47 -0.89 7.65
N ASP A 85 -13.69 -0.30 6.72
CA ASP A 85 -14.18 0.07 5.38
C ASP A 85 -14.73 -1.14 4.62
N VAL A 86 -13.97 -2.25 4.64
CA VAL A 86 -14.37 -3.48 3.94
C VAL A 86 -15.62 -4.09 4.57
N VAL A 87 -15.72 -4.10 5.91
CA VAL A 87 -16.92 -4.57 6.62
C VAL A 87 -18.14 -3.71 6.27
N LEU A 88 -18.02 -2.38 6.37
CA LEU A 88 -19.12 -1.47 6.04
C LEU A 88 -19.58 -1.65 4.59
N GLY A 89 -18.64 -1.71 3.65
CA GLY A 89 -18.96 -1.94 2.24
C GLY A 89 -19.58 -3.32 1.99
N PHE A 90 -19.09 -4.38 2.65
CA PHE A 90 -19.64 -5.74 2.59
C PHE A 90 -21.11 -5.80 3.09
N ARG A 91 -21.42 -5.02 4.15
CA ARG A 91 -22.75 -4.86 4.71
C ARG A 91 -23.65 -3.90 3.91
N GLY A 92 -23.12 -3.22 2.88
CA GLY A 92 -23.84 -2.22 2.10
C GLY A 92 -24.07 -0.89 2.84
N HIS A 93 -23.29 -0.62 3.88
CA HIS A 93 -23.36 0.58 4.71
C HIS A 93 -22.44 1.68 4.17
N PHE A 94 -23.00 2.63 3.43
CA PHE A 94 -22.31 3.79 2.87
C PHE A 94 -22.95 5.07 3.42
N GLU A 95 -22.59 5.42 4.65
CA GLU A 95 -23.19 6.55 5.36
C GLU A 95 -22.82 7.91 4.75
N HIS A 96 -21.56 8.03 4.30
CA HIS A 96 -21.00 9.26 3.76
C HIS A 96 -20.48 9.04 2.32
N PRO A 97 -21.33 8.74 1.33
CA PRO A 97 -20.87 8.67 -0.05
C PRO A 97 -20.62 10.09 -0.58
N PRO A 98 -19.67 10.29 -1.53
CA PRO A 98 -19.53 11.58 -2.19
C PRO A 98 -20.83 11.94 -2.91
N ASP A 99 -21.14 13.24 -3.00
CA ASP A 99 -22.32 13.69 -3.72
C ASP A 99 -22.24 13.36 -5.21
N PHE A 100 -21.05 13.52 -5.78
CA PHE A 100 -20.66 12.99 -7.09
C PHE A 100 -19.14 12.74 -7.13
N VAL A 101 -18.69 12.03 -8.14
CA VAL A 101 -17.27 11.81 -8.42
C VAL A 101 -16.92 12.57 -9.70
N ALA A 102 -15.86 13.38 -9.63
CA ALA A 102 -15.32 14.09 -10.78
C ALA A 102 -14.05 13.40 -11.27
N SER A 103 -13.95 13.16 -12.57
CA SER A 103 -12.79 12.56 -13.24
C SER A 103 -12.15 13.57 -14.19
N PRO A 104 -11.25 14.44 -13.70
CA PRO A 104 -10.60 15.47 -14.49
C PRO A 104 -9.75 14.86 -15.61
N ARG A 105 -9.71 15.52 -16.76
CA ARG A 105 -8.95 15.12 -17.95
C ARG A 105 -7.57 15.78 -17.99
N ASP A 106 -7.46 16.93 -17.34
CA ASP A 106 -6.26 17.75 -17.24
C ASP A 106 -6.27 18.60 -15.95
N GLU A 107 -5.21 19.37 -15.72
CA GLU A 107 -5.10 20.25 -14.55
C GLU A 107 -6.12 21.39 -14.54
N ARG A 108 -6.54 21.87 -15.71
CA ARG A 108 -7.55 22.92 -15.82
C ARG A 108 -8.90 22.45 -15.28
N ASP A 109 -9.25 21.19 -15.53
CA ASP A 109 -10.45 20.61 -14.94
C ASP A 109 -10.32 20.54 -13.40
N VAL A 110 -9.12 20.24 -12.87
CA VAL A 110 -8.85 20.26 -11.42
C VAL A 110 -8.98 21.68 -10.86
N GLU A 111 -8.37 22.69 -11.49
CA GLU A 111 -8.47 24.10 -11.08
C GLU A 111 -9.94 24.54 -10.99
N ARG A 112 -10.73 24.30 -12.03
CA ARG A 112 -12.16 24.65 -12.07
C ARG A 112 -12.99 23.93 -11.02
N LEU A 113 -12.68 22.65 -10.75
CA LEU A 113 -13.35 21.90 -9.67
C LEU A 113 -13.03 22.53 -8.31
N LEU A 114 -11.77 22.87 -8.03
CA LEU A 114 -11.36 23.46 -6.76
C LEU A 114 -11.92 24.90 -6.59
N GLU A 115 -11.97 25.69 -7.66
CA GLU A 115 -12.63 27.02 -7.65
C GLU A 115 -14.11 26.89 -7.28
N TRP A 116 -14.83 25.94 -7.92
CA TRP A 116 -16.23 25.67 -7.60
C TRP A 116 -16.39 25.15 -6.16
N CYS A 117 -15.56 24.21 -5.71
CA CYS A 117 -15.59 23.69 -4.34
C CYS A 117 -15.41 24.83 -3.31
N ALA A 118 -14.46 25.74 -3.56
CA ALA A 118 -14.20 26.88 -2.69
C ALA A 118 -15.39 27.86 -2.65
N ALA A 119 -16.01 28.15 -3.82
CA ALA A 119 -17.15 29.05 -3.91
C ALA A 119 -18.41 28.49 -3.23
N GLU A 120 -18.67 27.19 -3.40
CA GLU A 120 -19.88 26.52 -2.90
C GLU A 120 -19.68 25.86 -1.52
N ARG A 121 -18.50 25.98 -0.89
CA ARG A 121 -18.16 25.30 0.38
C ARG A 121 -18.40 23.79 0.32
N VAL A 122 -17.94 23.17 -0.75
CA VAL A 122 -17.98 21.72 -0.97
C VAL A 122 -16.60 21.14 -0.71
N ALA A 123 -16.53 20.09 0.08
CA ALA A 123 -15.26 19.43 0.34
C ALA A 123 -14.77 18.66 -0.90
N ALA A 124 -13.50 18.84 -1.22
CA ALA A 124 -12.80 18.16 -2.31
C ALA A 124 -11.89 17.07 -1.74
N ILE A 125 -12.20 15.82 -2.04
CA ILE A 125 -11.45 14.65 -1.57
C ILE A 125 -10.63 14.11 -2.75
N PRO A 126 -9.30 14.36 -2.81
CA PRO A 126 -8.45 13.75 -3.85
C PRO A 126 -8.47 12.22 -3.74
N TYR A 127 -8.66 11.57 -4.87
CA TYR A 127 -8.79 10.13 -4.94
C TYR A 127 -7.88 9.57 -6.04
N GLY A 128 -6.98 8.67 -5.66
CA GLY A 128 -6.13 7.94 -6.60
C GLY A 128 -6.66 6.51 -6.77
N GLY A 129 -6.00 5.55 -6.11
CA GLY A 129 -6.43 4.15 -6.11
C GLY A 129 -7.52 3.78 -5.11
N GLY A 130 -7.87 4.65 -4.16
CA GLY A 130 -8.81 4.35 -3.08
C GLY A 130 -8.29 3.29 -2.10
N THR A 131 -6.98 3.10 -2.03
CA THR A 131 -6.33 2.03 -1.25
C THR A 131 -5.94 2.44 0.17
N SER A 132 -6.38 3.62 0.63
CA SER A 132 -6.19 4.05 2.03
C SER A 132 -6.77 3.00 2.98
N VAL A 133 -5.99 2.65 4.01
CA VAL A 133 -6.40 1.73 5.08
C VAL A 133 -6.61 2.46 6.41
N VAL A 134 -6.74 3.79 6.37
CA VAL A 134 -6.84 4.68 7.55
C VAL A 134 -7.91 5.77 7.37
N GLY A 135 -8.91 5.55 6.52
CA GLY A 135 -10.00 6.50 6.28
C GLY A 135 -9.60 7.79 5.55
N GLY A 136 -8.44 7.83 4.87
CA GLY A 136 -7.88 9.04 4.25
C GLY A 136 -8.63 9.55 3.02
N VAL A 137 -9.51 8.74 2.41
CA VAL A 137 -10.30 9.07 1.20
C VAL A 137 -11.80 9.15 1.45
N GLN A 138 -12.23 9.00 2.70
CA GLN A 138 -13.65 9.04 3.05
C GLN A 138 -14.19 10.47 3.00
N PRO A 139 -15.32 10.74 2.29
CA PRO A 139 -15.90 12.08 2.18
C PRO A 139 -16.75 12.47 3.40
N VAL A 140 -16.21 12.23 4.59
CA VAL A 140 -16.85 12.58 5.86
C VAL A 140 -16.66 14.07 6.15
N VAL A 141 -17.76 14.80 6.22
CA VAL A 141 -17.77 16.24 6.49
C VAL A 141 -18.87 16.62 7.49
N ASP A 142 -18.65 17.68 8.22
CA ASP A 142 -19.63 18.26 9.14
C ASP A 142 -20.59 19.24 8.44
N SER A 143 -21.46 19.89 9.22
CA SER A 143 -22.46 20.85 8.73
C SER A 143 -21.89 22.17 8.19
N ASN A 144 -20.58 22.39 8.29
CA ASN A 144 -19.92 23.56 7.70
C ASN A 144 -19.76 23.44 6.19
N TYR A 145 -19.97 22.25 5.63
CA TYR A 145 -19.89 21.97 4.19
C TYR A 145 -21.26 21.68 3.61
N ASN A 146 -21.53 22.22 2.44
CA ASN A 146 -22.76 21.96 1.70
C ASN A 146 -22.78 20.54 1.09
N GLY A 147 -21.61 19.94 0.90
CA GLY A 147 -21.44 18.60 0.34
C GLY A 147 -19.98 18.19 0.30
N ALA A 148 -19.72 17.01 -0.28
CA ALA A 148 -18.38 16.51 -0.53
C ALA A 148 -18.30 15.76 -1.87
N ILE A 149 -17.22 15.97 -2.62
CA ILE A 149 -16.97 15.27 -3.87
C ILE A 149 -15.65 14.52 -3.81
N SER A 150 -15.56 13.42 -4.55
CA SER A 150 -14.27 12.77 -4.82
C SER A 150 -13.73 13.22 -6.16
N ILE A 151 -12.44 13.56 -6.21
CA ILE A 151 -11.72 13.92 -7.45
C ILE A 151 -10.85 12.73 -7.84
N ASP A 152 -11.35 11.89 -8.75
CA ASP A 152 -10.67 10.67 -9.21
C ASP A 152 -9.68 11.01 -10.33
N LEU A 153 -8.38 10.83 -10.02
CA LEU A 153 -7.28 11.16 -10.92
C LEU A 153 -6.98 10.08 -11.98
N ALA A 154 -7.80 9.04 -12.12
CA ALA A 154 -7.57 7.95 -13.07
C ALA A 154 -7.42 8.42 -14.55
N GLY A 155 -7.88 9.63 -14.89
CA GLY A 155 -7.67 10.27 -16.19
C GLY A 155 -6.25 10.79 -16.41
N LEU A 156 -5.51 11.11 -15.33
CA LEU A 156 -4.16 11.67 -15.35
C LEU A 156 -3.11 10.56 -15.11
N ARG A 157 -2.83 9.72 -16.12
CA ARG A 157 -2.04 8.48 -15.94
C ARG A 157 -0.86 8.29 -16.90
N GLN A 158 -0.42 9.37 -17.53
CA GLN A 158 0.65 9.27 -18.53
C GLN A 158 2.04 9.47 -17.90
N VAL A 159 3.03 8.77 -18.43
CA VAL A 159 4.43 9.17 -18.36
C VAL A 159 4.63 10.26 -19.40
N VAL A 160 4.73 11.50 -18.94
CA VAL A 160 4.70 12.69 -19.80
C VAL A 160 6.04 12.92 -20.47
N GLU A 161 7.13 12.61 -19.73
CA GLU A 161 8.49 12.88 -20.19
C GLU A 161 9.46 11.90 -19.51
N VAL A 162 10.47 11.46 -20.27
CA VAL A 162 11.58 10.62 -19.75
C VAL A 162 12.90 11.30 -20.06
N ASP A 163 13.66 11.61 -19.02
CA ASP A 163 15.02 12.10 -19.10
C ASP A 163 16.00 10.94 -18.87
N GLU A 164 16.44 10.31 -19.95
CA GLU A 164 17.37 9.17 -19.90
C GLU A 164 18.76 9.57 -19.39
N VAL A 165 19.17 10.82 -19.57
CA VAL A 165 20.50 11.33 -19.14
C VAL A 165 20.56 11.43 -17.62
N SER A 166 19.54 12.05 -17.01
CA SER A 166 19.47 12.20 -15.55
C SER A 166 18.71 11.04 -14.88
N ARG A 167 18.20 10.08 -15.68
CA ARG A 167 17.43 8.93 -15.21
C ARG A 167 16.25 9.32 -14.33
N ALA A 168 15.37 10.15 -14.88
CA ALA A 168 14.14 10.55 -14.22
C ALA A 168 12.96 10.57 -15.20
N ALA A 169 11.74 10.48 -14.68
CA ALA A 169 10.54 10.59 -15.47
C ALA A 169 9.54 11.53 -14.81
N ARG A 170 8.83 12.33 -15.62
CA ARG A 170 7.67 13.12 -15.21
C ARG A 170 6.42 12.29 -15.46
N ILE A 171 5.73 11.98 -14.39
CA ILE A 171 4.59 11.05 -14.38
C ILE A 171 3.39 11.72 -13.73
N GLN A 172 2.23 11.56 -14.33
CA GLN A 172 0.97 12.06 -13.80
C GLN A 172 0.52 11.29 -12.55
N GLY A 173 -0.11 12.00 -11.61
CA GLY A 173 -0.43 11.52 -10.27
C GLY A 173 -1.45 10.37 -10.22
N GLY A 174 -2.28 10.21 -11.25
CA GLY A 174 -3.25 9.11 -11.36
C GLY A 174 -2.70 7.83 -12.00
N ALA A 175 -1.43 7.81 -12.42
CA ALA A 175 -0.80 6.61 -12.97
C ALA A 175 -0.70 5.51 -11.90
N THR A 176 -1.31 4.36 -12.18
CA THR A 176 -1.18 3.18 -11.31
C THR A 176 0.19 2.52 -11.46
N GLY A 177 0.57 1.68 -10.51
CA GLY A 177 1.82 0.93 -10.59
C GLY A 177 2.00 0.20 -11.93
N PRO A 178 1.04 -0.61 -12.39
CA PRO A 178 1.10 -1.25 -13.71
C PRO A 178 1.17 -0.27 -14.88
N ASP A 179 0.42 0.85 -14.84
CA ASP A 179 0.41 1.84 -15.92
C ASP A 179 1.80 2.48 -16.11
N LEU A 180 2.39 2.97 -15.01
CA LEU A 180 3.70 3.64 -15.09
C LEU A 180 4.84 2.67 -15.43
N GLU A 181 4.85 1.45 -14.87
CA GLU A 181 5.88 0.45 -15.17
C GLU A 181 5.81 -0.04 -16.62
N ALA A 182 4.60 -0.18 -17.19
CA ALA A 182 4.44 -0.54 -18.60
C ALA A 182 5.01 0.53 -19.54
N GLN A 183 4.72 1.81 -19.28
CA GLN A 183 5.23 2.94 -20.07
C GLN A 183 6.75 3.11 -19.90
N LEU A 184 7.28 3.02 -18.68
CA LEU A 184 8.72 3.09 -18.44
C LEU A 184 9.49 1.92 -19.07
N ALA A 185 8.86 0.75 -19.20
CA ALA A 185 9.47 -0.41 -19.83
C ALA A 185 9.78 -0.21 -21.31
N GLU A 186 9.05 0.66 -22.02
CA GLU A 186 9.33 1.03 -23.41
C GLU A 186 10.68 1.73 -23.56
N HIS A 187 11.15 2.38 -22.47
CA HIS A 187 12.47 3.01 -22.36
C HIS A 187 13.54 2.12 -21.69
N GLY A 188 13.22 0.86 -21.37
CA GLY A 188 14.10 -0.04 -20.63
C GLY A 188 14.28 0.34 -19.15
N LEU A 189 13.41 1.19 -18.62
CA LEU A 189 13.46 1.75 -17.28
C LEU A 189 12.37 1.16 -16.35
N THR A 190 12.52 1.43 -15.07
CA THR A 190 11.57 1.08 -14.00
C THR A 190 11.68 2.11 -12.88
N LEU A 191 10.58 2.45 -12.25
CA LEU A 191 10.59 3.23 -11.00
C LEU A 191 11.09 2.37 -9.84
N ARG A 192 10.80 1.08 -9.88
CA ARG A 192 11.23 0.12 -8.85
C ARG A 192 10.61 0.37 -7.47
N HIS A 193 9.46 1.03 -7.41
CA HIS A 193 8.68 1.23 -6.20
C HIS A 193 7.42 0.39 -6.25
N PHE A 194 7.34 -0.68 -5.45
CA PHE A 194 6.24 -1.65 -5.45
C PHE A 194 5.61 -1.75 -4.06
N PRO A 195 4.70 -0.85 -3.67
CA PRO A 195 3.89 -1.03 -2.46
C PRO A 195 2.99 -2.26 -2.59
N GLN A 196 2.49 -2.77 -1.47
CA GLN A 196 1.61 -3.95 -1.47
C GLN A 196 0.33 -3.74 -2.29
N SER A 197 -0.18 -2.51 -2.33
CA SER A 197 -1.34 -2.08 -3.13
C SER A 197 -1.01 -1.70 -4.58
N PHE A 198 0.17 -2.08 -5.11
CA PHE A 198 0.74 -1.65 -6.39
C PHE A 198 -0.24 -1.68 -7.57
N GLU A 199 -1.08 -2.71 -7.67
CA GLU A 199 -2.00 -2.89 -8.79
C GLU A 199 -3.10 -1.82 -8.87
N LEU A 200 -3.46 -1.22 -7.74
CA LEU A 200 -4.58 -0.28 -7.63
C LEU A 200 -4.14 1.13 -7.24
N SER A 201 -3.07 1.27 -6.47
CA SER A 201 -2.59 2.55 -5.97
C SER A 201 -1.84 3.35 -7.03
N THR A 202 -1.80 4.67 -6.88
CA THR A 202 -1.30 5.61 -7.87
C THR A 202 -0.11 6.41 -7.35
N LEU A 203 0.72 6.94 -8.26
CA LEU A 203 1.89 7.75 -7.91
C LEU A 203 1.53 8.93 -6.99
N GLY A 204 0.49 9.70 -7.32
CA GLY A 204 0.03 10.82 -6.49
C GLY A 204 -0.42 10.38 -5.10
N GLY A 205 -1.10 9.21 -5.02
CA GLY A 205 -1.47 8.58 -3.76
C GLY A 205 -0.25 8.17 -2.94
N TRP A 206 0.77 7.56 -3.54
CA TRP A 206 2.02 7.20 -2.86
C TRP A 206 2.71 8.43 -2.27
N ILE A 207 2.84 9.52 -3.05
CA ILE A 207 3.45 10.76 -2.60
C ILE A 207 2.65 11.40 -1.46
N ALA A 208 1.31 11.46 -1.61
CA ALA A 208 0.42 12.02 -0.62
C ALA A 208 0.45 11.27 0.72
N THR A 209 0.77 9.98 0.73
CA THR A 209 0.76 9.13 1.93
C THR A 209 2.15 8.68 2.39
N ARG A 210 3.23 9.10 1.74
CA ARG A 210 4.60 8.61 1.98
C ARG A 210 4.69 7.08 1.94
N ALA A 211 4.03 6.48 0.94
CA ALA A 211 3.98 5.03 0.81
C ALA A 211 5.37 4.42 0.70
N ALA A 212 5.57 3.27 1.36
CA ALA A 212 6.79 2.49 1.23
C ALA A 212 6.65 1.39 0.17
N GLY A 213 7.77 1.09 -0.49
CA GLY A 213 7.85 0.09 -1.54
C GLY A 213 8.39 -1.26 -1.07
N HIS A 214 8.95 -2.01 -2.02
CA HIS A 214 9.48 -3.34 -1.74
C HIS A 214 10.95 -3.34 -1.26
N PHE A 215 11.70 -2.25 -1.47
CA PHE A 215 13.06 -2.14 -0.96
C PHE A 215 13.07 -2.10 0.57
N ALA A 216 13.83 -3.01 1.18
CA ALA A 216 13.92 -3.08 2.62
C ALA A 216 14.89 -2.06 3.22
N THR A 217 15.84 -1.55 2.42
CA THR A 217 16.86 -0.58 2.83
C THR A 217 17.01 0.55 1.80
N VAL A 218 17.51 1.70 2.23
CA VAL A 218 17.88 2.90 1.44
C VAL A 218 16.69 3.56 0.74
N TRP A 219 16.13 2.94 -0.29
CA TRP A 219 15.03 3.46 -1.12
C TRP A 219 13.68 2.95 -0.62
N THR A 220 13.34 3.24 0.62
CA THR A 220 12.19 2.61 1.27
C THR A 220 10.88 3.31 0.96
N HIS A 221 10.85 4.64 1.01
CA HIS A 221 9.66 5.44 0.77
C HIS A 221 9.68 6.11 -0.60
N ILE A 222 8.52 6.43 -1.12
CA ILE A 222 8.40 7.15 -2.41
C ILE A 222 9.16 8.47 -2.43
N GLU A 223 9.29 9.14 -1.29
CA GLU A 223 10.03 10.40 -1.17
C GLU A 223 11.52 10.28 -1.47
N ASP A 224 12.09 9.08 -1.41
CA ASP A 224 13.48 8.81 -1.81
C ASP A 224 13.63 8.87 -3.34
N PHE A 225 12.55 8.69 -4.09
CA PHE A 225 12.51 8.76 -5.55
C PHE A 225 12.07 10.13 -6.08
N VAL A 226 11.35 10.91 -5.29
CA VAL A 226 10.79 12.21 -5.73
C VAL A 226 11.90 13.24 -5.92
N GLU A 227 11.93 13.86 -7.11
CA GLU A 227 12.81 15.00 -7.45
C GLU A 227 12.07 16.34 -7.44
N SER A 228 10.79 16.34 -7.84
CA SER A 228 9.90 17.48 -7.72
C SER A 228 8.44 17.04 -7.74
N VAL A 229 7.56 17.86 -7.18
CA VAL A 229 6.10 17.62 -7.14
C VAL A 229 5.39 18.82 -7.74
N ARG A 230 4.34 18.55 -8.51
CA ARG A 230 3.37 19.54 -8.97
C ARG A 230 2.00 19.20 -8.41
N ALA A 231 1.36 20.19 -7.81
CA ALA A 231 0.02 20.08 -7.22
C ALA A 231 -0.83 21.31 -7.57
N ILE A 232 -2.13 21.14 -7.62
CA ILE A 232 -3.11 22.21 -7.73
C ILE A 232 -3.78 22.39 -6.37
N ALA A 233 -3.60 23.56 -5.77
CA ALA A 233 -4.28 24.01 -4.56
C ALA A 233 -5.42 24.97 -4.91
N PRO A 234 -6.39 25.23 -4.02
CA PRO A 234 -7.41 26.25 -4.25
C PRO A 234 -6.88 27.66 -4.58
N THR A 235 -5.67 27.99 -4.12
CA THR A 235 -5.01 29.26 -4.43
C THR A 235 -4.14 29.25 -5.69
N GLY A 236 -4.02 28.11 -6.39
CA GLY A 236 -3.28 27.96 -7.63
C GLY A 236 -2.26 26.84 -7.65
N ALA A 237 -1.47 26.78 -8.72
CA ALA A 237 -0.50 25.74 -8.91
C ALA A 237 0.71 25.90 -7.97
N TRP A 238 1.15 24.78 -7.41
CA TRP A 238 2.36 24.65 -6.60
C TRP A 238 3.30 23.67 -7.29
N GLU A 239 4.42 24.14 -7.78
CA GLU A 239 5.43 23.32 -8.45
C GLU A 239 6.82 23.60 -7.87
N SER A 240 7.51 22.59 -7.44
CA SER A 240 8.89 22.67 -7.04
C SER A 240 9.84 22.51 -8.24
N ARG A 241 11.06 23.01 -8.12
CA ARG A 241 12.08 22.82 -9.16
C ARG A 241 12.67 21.42 -9.08
N ARG A 242 12.81 20.76 -10.21
CA ARG A 242 13.58 19.54 -10.33
C ARG A 242 15.07 19.83 -10.17
N LEU A 243 15.67 19.40 -9.07
CA LEU A 243 17.06 19.61 -8.72
C LEU A 243 17.65 18.33 -8.10
N PRO A 244 18.92 17.96 -8.38
CA PRO A 244 19.55 16.77 -7.77
C PRO A 244 19.74 16.93 -6.25
N GLY A 245 19.80 18.14 -5.75
CA GLY A 245 19.86 18.51 -4.34
C GLY A 245 19.86 20.02 -4.20
N SER A 246 19.41 20.55 -3.08
CA SER A 246 19.37 21.99 -2.79
C SER A 246 19.55 22.26 -1.31
N GLY A 247 20.39 23.25 -0.98
CA GLY A 247 20.54 23.86 0.34
C GLY A 247 19.78 25.17 0.49
N ALA A 248 18.86 25.50 -0.44
CA ALA A 248 18.12 26.75 -0.45
C ALA A 248 16.88 26.72 0.46
N GLY A 249 17.09 26.58 1.76
CA GLY A 249 16.03 26.56 2.76
C GLY A 249 15.24 25.24 2.84
N PRO A 250 14.08 25.22 3.49
CA PRO A 250 13.20 24.06 3.55
C PRO A 250 12.74 23.63 2.15
N SER A 251 12.71 22.31 1.89
CA SER A 251 12.26 21.77 0.62
C SER A 251 10.75 22.01 0.43
N PRO A 252 10.31 22.64 -0.68
CA PRO A 252 8.90 22.82 -0.95
C PRO A 252 8.15 21.49 -1.20
N ASP A 253 8.86 20.45 -1.67
CA ASP A 253 8.27 19.13 -1.91
C ASP A 253 7.84 18.46 -0.61
N ARG A 254 8.66 18.61 0.45
CA ARG A 254 8.46 17.91 1.73
C ARG A 254 7.20 18.34 2.47
N LEU A 255 6.59 19.45 2.10
CA LEU A 255 5.29 19.85 2.63
C LEU A 255 4.13 19.16 1.91
N LEU A 256 4.30 18.86 0.61
CA LEU A 256 3.31 18.11 -0.19
C LEU A 256 3.41 16.60 0.02
N VAL A 257 4.64 16.08 0.20
CA VAL A 257 4.88 14.66 0.52
C VAL A 257 4.33 14.34 1.90
N GLY A 258 3.35 13.43 1.95
CA GLY A 258 2.64 13.09 3.19
C GLY A 258 1.53 14.05 3.57
N SER A 259 1.10 14.93 2.65
CA SER A 259 -0.01 15.89 2.91
C SER A 259 -1.40 15.26 2.86
N GLU A 260 -1.53 14.03 2.38
CA GLU A 260 -2.80 13.28 2.28
C GLU A 260 -3.92 14.08 1.58
N GLY A 261 -3.57 14.90 0.59
CA GLY A 261 -4.51 15.71 -0.16
C GLY A 261 -5.07 16.92 0.59
N THR A 262 -4.53 17.26 1.78
CA THR A 262 -5.02 18.41 2.56
C THR A 262 -4.50 19.76 2.06
N LEU A 263 -3.43 19.78 1.27
CA LEU A 263 -2.80 21.00 0.76
C LEU A 263 -3.02 21.22 -0.75
N GLY A 264 -3.60 20.24 -1.43
CA GLY A 264 -3.84 20.30 -2.87
C GLY A 264 -3.93 18.91 -3.50
N VAL A 265 -4.22 18.88 -4.79
CA VAL A 265 -4.29 17.67 -5.62
C VAL A 265 -2.95 17.50 -6.31
N ILE A 266 -2.21 16.43 -6.03
CA ILE A 266 -0.93 16.12 -6.68
C ILE A 266 -1.24 15.60 -8.09
N THR A 267 -0.88 16.39 -9.10
CA THR A 267 -1.19 16.11 -10.50
C THR A 267 -0.03 15.47 -11.25
N GLU A 268 1.22 15.82 -10.92
CA GLU A 268 2.43 15.29 -11.54
C GLU A 268 3.61 15.26 -10.55
N ALA A 269 4.57 14.41 -10.83
CA ALA A 269 5.87 14.43 -10.16
C ALA A 269 6.99 13.99 -11.10
N TRP A 270 8.18 14.56 -10.89
CA TRP A 270 9.42 13.99 -11.38
C TRP A 270 9.94 12.98 -10.36
N VAL A 271 10.21 11.77 -10.83
CA VAL A 271 10.73 10.68 -10.01
C VAL A 271 11.95 10.05 -10.64
N ARG A 272 12.92 9.64 -9.81
CA ARG A 272 14.08 8.87 -10.24
C ARG A 272 13.65 7.53 -10.78
N VAL A 273 14.25 7.16 -11.90
CA VAL A 273 14.07 5.84 -12.52
C VAL A 273 15.43 5.18 -12.74
N GLN A 274 15.44 3.87 -12.92
CA GLN A 274 16.66 3.12 -13.11
C GLN A 274 16.48 2.06 -14.19
N PRO A 275 17.57 1.55 -14.81
CA PRO A 275 17.51 0.36 -15.64
C PRO A 275 16.97 -0.83 -14.85
N ARG A 276 16.32 -1.77 -15.51
CA ARG A 276 15.84 -3.00 -14.86
C ARG A 276 17.02 -3.83 -14.35
N PRO A 277 16.97 -4.33 -13.11
CA PRO A 277 18.04 -5.16 -12.57
C PRO A 277 18.23 -6.43 -13.40
N THR A 278 19.47 -6.66 -13.82
CA THR A 278 19.90 -7.84 -14.60
C THR A 278 20.57 -8.91 -13.75
N HIS A 279 21.02 -8.55 -12.54
CA HIS A 279 21.63 -9.45 -11.58
C HIS A 279 20.80 -9.48 -10.31
N ARG A 280 20.43 -10.67 -9.85
CA ARG A 280 19.67 -10.87 -8.63
C ARG A 280 20.17 -12.09 -7.88
N ALA A 281 20.21 -12.01 -6.55
CA ALA A 281 20.43 -13.14 -5.68
C ALA A 281 19.46 -13.09 -4.51
N SER A 282 18.90 -14.22 -4.10
CA SER A 282 18.03 -14.33 -2.94
C SER A 282 18.25 -15.61 -2.17
N VAL A 283 18.03 -15.58 -0.86
CA VAL A 283 18.17 -16.71 0.05
C VAL A 283 17.24 -16.57 1.24
N GLY A 284 16.71 -17.69 1.75
CA GLY A 284 16.06 -17.77 3.06
C GLY A 284 17.06 -18.21 4.11
N VAL A 285 17.10 -17.51 5.23
CA VAL A 285 17.93 -17.85 6.38
C VAL A 285 17.04 -18.09 7.59
N ARG A 286 17.19 -19.24 8.23
CA ARG A 286 16.41 -19.63 9.42
C ARG A 286 17.17 -19.27 10.68
N PHE A 287 16.45 -18.72 11.67
CA PHE A 287 16.98 -18.41 13.01
C PHE A 287 16.14 -19.14 14.07
N PRO A 288 16.76 -19.59 15.17
CA PRO A 288 16.04 -20.27 16.25
C PRO A 288 14.91 -19.43 16.85
N THR A 289 15.10 -18.10 16.94
CA THR A 289 14.10 -17.17 17.47
C THR A 289 14.06 -15.88 16.66
N PHE A 290 12.94 -15.16 16.73
CA PHE A 290 12.79 -13.83 16.11
C PHE A 290 13.81 -12.82 16.68
N ALA A 291 14.07 -12.87 17.99
CA ALA A 291 15.04 -11.98 18.64
C ALA A 291 16.47 -12.16 18.10
N ILE A 292 16.92 -13.40 17.93
CA ILE A 292 18.24 -13.69 17.31
C ILE A 292 18.27 -13.20 15.87
N GLY A 293 17.21 -13.42 15.10
CA GLY A 293 17.07 -12.90 13.75
C GLY A 293 17.10 -11.38 13.71
N ALA A 294 16.47 -10.69 14.67
CA ALA A 294 16.46 -9.23 14.76
C ALA A 294 17.87 -8.65 15.01
N GLU A 295 18.70 -9.27 15.86
CA GLU A 295 20.09 -8.87 16.03
C GLU A 295 20.92 -9.05 14.77
N CYS A 296 20.70 -10.12 14.03
CA CYS A 296 21.33 -10.32 12.71
C CYS A 296 20.90 -9.24 11.72
N VAL A 297 19.61 -8.93 11.65
CA VAL A 297 19.07 -7.88 10.75
C VAL A 297 19.63 -6.50 11.11
N ARG A 298 19.79 -6.20 12.40
CA ARG A 298 20.50 -4.99 12.86
C ARG A 298 21.93 -4.95 12.32
N ALA A 299 22.69 -6.02 12.48
CA ALA A 299 24.07 -6.11 11.96
C ALA A 299 24.12 -5.96 10.44
N LEU A 300 23.17 -6.55 9.69
CA LEU A 300 23.04 -6.38 8.25
C LEU A 300 22.73 -4.93 7.86
N SER A 301 21.78 -4.27 8.53
CA SER A 301 21.38 -2.89 8.23
C SER A 301 22.51 -1.89 8.48
N GLN A 302 23.40 -2.19 9.46
CA GLN A 302 24.55 -1.38 9.84
C GLN A 302 25.83 -1.73 9.06
N SER A 303 25.81 -2.78 8.23
CA SER A 303 27.00 -3.27 7.51
C SER A 303 27.38 -2.46 6.28
N GLY A 304 26.49 -1.58 5.77
CA GLY A 304 26.67 -0.89 4.50
C GLY A 304 26.45 -1.76 3.25
N LEU A 305 25.97 -2.99 3.39
CA LEU A 305 25.69 -3.89 2.25
C LEU A 305 24.42 -3.51 1.48
N HIS A 306 23.46 -2.86 2.14
CA HIS A 306 22.20 -2.38 1.56
C HIS A 306 21.41 -3.44 0.78
N PRO A 307 21.02 -4.56 1.40
CA PRO A 307 20.20 -5.57 0.71
C PRO A 307 18.89 -4.97 0.22
N SER A 308 18.48 -5.30 -0.99
CA SER A 308 17.21 -4.87 -1.56
C SER A 308 16.02 -5.51 -0.85
N ASN A 309 16.18 -6.73 -0.32
CA ASN A 309 15.23 -7.42 0.53
C ASN A 309 15.92 -7.89 1.82
N CYS A 310 15.36 -7.54 2.97
CA CYS A 310 15.84 -7.91 4.30
C CYS A 310 14.64 -8.01 5.25
N ARG A 311 13.78 -9.00 5.00
CA ARG A 311 12.52 -9.16 5.73
C ARG A 311 12.61 -10.33 6.70
N LEU A 312 12.62 -10.01 7.97
CA LEU A 312 12.55 -11.00 9.04
C LEU A 312 11.08 -11.27 9.37
N ILE A 313 10.71 -12.54 9.38
CA ILE A 313 9.35 -13.04 9.59
C ILE A 313 9.39 -13.89 10.86
N ASP A 314 8.48 -13.66 11.80
CA ASP A 314 8.40 -14.44 13.02
C ASP A 314 7.84 -15.86 12.77
N PRO A 315 7.96 -16.79 13.74
CA PRO A 315 7.44 -18.15 13.59
C PRO A 315 5.94 -18.22 13.33
N ALA A 316 5.14 -17.29 13.89
CA ALA A 316 3.70 -17.26 13.70
C ALA A 316 3.32 -16.86 12.27
N GLU A 317 3.96 -15.81 11.73
CA GLU A 317 3.81 -15.39 10.34
C GLU A 317 4.32 -16.46 9.36
N ALA A 318 5.47 -17.10 9.67
CA ALA A 318 6.04 -18.16 8.85
C ALA A 318 5.07 -19.36 8.73
N ARG A 319 4.42 -19.73 9.82
CA ARG A 319 3.38 -20.77 9.82
C ARG A 319 2.15 -20.31 9.05
N PHE A 320 1.65 -19.12 9.33
CA PHE A 320 0.45 -18.57 8.69
C PHE A 320 0.59 -18.49 7.15
N THR A 321 1.73 -18.01 6.67
CA THR A 321 2.03 -17.89 5.24
C THR A 321 2.53 -19.20 4.60
N MET A 322 2.56 -20.30 5.34
CA MET A 322 3.10 -21.60 4.89
C MET A 322 4.56 -21.53 4.42
N SER A 323 5.31 -20.51 4.87
CA SER A 323 6.74 -20.36 4.58
C SER A 323 7.64 -21.09 5.57
N GLY A 324 7.07 -21.62 6.65
CA GLY A 324 7.70 -22.41 7.69
C GLY A 324 6.67 -23.20 8.52
N ASP A 325 7.17 -24.03 9.43
CA ASP A 325 6.35 -24.86 10.32
C ASP A 325 5.99 -24.18 11.66
N GLY A 326 6.45 -22.95 11.86
CA GLY A 326 6.23 -22.20 13.10
C GLY A 326 7.29 -22.43 14.18
N THR A 327 8.37 -23.15 13.89
CA THR A 327 9.45 -23.46 14.85
C THR A 327 10.67 -22.55 14.74
N PHE A 328 10.75 -21.71 13.70
CA PHE A 328 11.88 -20.83 13.42
C PHE A 328 11.42 -19.48 12.88
N ALA A 329 12.23 -18.45 13.03
CA ALA A 329 12.08 -17.19 12.32
C ALA A 329 12.79 -17.28 10.95
N LEU A 330 12.19 -16.68 9.91
CA LEU A 330 12.71 -16.72 8.55
C LEU A 330 13.12 -15.32 8.08
N LEU A 331 14.39 -15.16 7.71
CA LEU A 331 14.87 -13.97 7.02
C LEU A 331 14.85 -14.21 5.50
N VAL A 332 14.12 -13.38 4.77
CA VAL A 332 14.18 -13.31 3.31
C VAL A 332 15.20 -12.24 2.94
N LEU A 333 16.36 -12.68 2.44
CA LEU A 333 17.48 -11.81 2.08
C LEU A 333 17.66 -11.77 0.57
N GLY A 334 17.88 -10.56 0.02
CA GLY A 334 18.04 -10.40 -1.42
C GLY A 334 18.88 -9.20 -1.81
N PHE A 335 19.58 -9.31 -2.93
CA PHE A 335 20.33 -8.24 -3.58
C PHE A 335 19.98 -8.17 -5.05
N GLU A 336 20.03 -6.98 -5.62
CA GLU A 336 19.86 -6.77 -7.05
C GLU A 336 20.78 -5.65 -7.57
N SER A 337 21.17 -5.75 -8.84
CA SER A 337 21.96 -4.74 -9.54
C SER A 337 21.64 -4.72 -11.03
N CYS A 338 21.66 -3.57 -11.65
CA CYS A 338 21.56 -3.41 -13.11
C CYS A 338 22.92 -3.46 -13.82
N ASP A 339 24.03 -3.50 -13.08
CA ASP A 339 25.37 -3.31 -13.62
C ASP A 339 26.33 -4.50 -13.34
N HIS A 340 26.32 -5.06 -12.12
CA HIS A 340 27.31 -6.04 -11.68
C HIS A 340 26.69 -7.22 -10.92
N PRO A 341 27.40 -8.38 -10.91
CA PRO A 341 27.00 -9.53 -10.10
C PRO A 341 26.97 -9.21 -8.59
N VAL A 342 25.93 -9.68 -7.89
CA VAL A 342 25.71 -9.39 -6.47
C VAL A 342 26.20 -10.51 -5.54
N GLY A 343 26.96 -11.48 -6.08
CA GLY A 343 27.44 -12.66 -5.36
C GLY A 343 28.25 -12.32 -4.12
N LEU A 344 29.22 -11.43 -4.21
CA LEU A 344 30.09 -11.06 -3.08
C LEU A 344 29.31 -10.39 -1.93
N SER A 345 28.34 -9.52 -2.28
CA SER A 345 27.46 -8.91 -1.27
C SER A 345 26.63 -9.97 -0.53
N MET A 346 26.08 -10.93 -1.28
CA MET A 346 25.35 -12.05 -0.70
C MET A 346 26.25 -12.92 0.20
N ASP A 347 27.46 -13.24 -0.22
CA ASP A 347 28.39 -14.06 0.56
C ASP A 347 28.76 -13.36 1.90
N ARG A 348 29.03 -12.05 1.88
CA ARG A 348 29.29 -11.29 3.10
C ARG A 348 28.05 -11.23 4.02
N ALA A 349 26.87 -11.02 3.45
CA ALA A 349 25.64 -11.02 4.22
C ALA A 349 25.36 -12.38 4.87
N LEU A 350 25.60 -13.48 4.16
CA LEU A 350 25.46 -14.83 4.71
C LEU A 350 26.49 -15.14 5.79
N ALA A 351 27.71 -14.60 5.70
CA ALA A 351 28.69 -14.69 6.77
C ALA A 351 28.20 -14.00 8.06
N ILE A 352 27.60 -12.79 7.94
CA ILE A 352 26.97 -12.10 9.09
C ILE A 352 25.83 -12.96 9.64
N CYS A 353 25.00 -13.55 8.79
CA CYS A 353 23.92 -14.43 9.27
C CYS A 353 24.46 -15.63 10.06
N ALA A 354 25.53 -16.27 9.58
CA ALA A 354 26.16 -17.41 10.24
C ALA A 354 26.78 -17.01 11.60
N GLU A 355 27.41 -15.83 11.69
CA GLU A 355 27.94 -15.27 12.96
C GLU A 355 26.84 -15.13 14.04
N HIS A 356 25.56 -14.98 13.62
CA HIS A 356 24.38 -14.91 14.50
C HIS A 356 23.59 -16.23 14.57
N GLY A 357 24.19 -17.37 14.15
CA GLY A 357 23.55 -18.67 14.22
C GLY A 357 22.47 -18.92 13.16
N GLY A 358 22.44 -18.12 12.09
CA GLY A 358 21.53 -18.29 10.96
C GLY A 358 21.92 -19.48 10.07
N LEU A 359 20.92 -20.26 9.68
CA LEU A 359 21.07 -21.41 8.79
C LEU A 359 20.53 -21.05 7.40
N ALA A 360 21.43 -20.82 6.45
CA ALA A 360 21.08 -20.47 5.08
C ALA A 360 20.50 -21.68 4.30
N GLY A 361 19.42 -21.45 3.55
CA GLY A 361 18.89 -22.40 2.57
C GLY A 361 19.60 -22.32 1.22
N GLY A 362 18.98 -22.90 0.19
CA GLY A 362 19.50 -22.84 -1.18
C GLY A 362 19.47 -21.40 -1.72
N ARG A 363 20.60 -20.95 -2.27
CA ARG A 363 20.74 -19.67 -2.94
C ARG A 363 20.17 -19.73 -4.35
N ARG A 364 19.40 -18.73 -4.73
CA ARG A 364 18.91 -18.53 -6.11
C ARG A 364 19.65 -17.34 -6.71
N GLU A 365 20.20 -17.52 -7.90
CA GLU A 365 20.83 -16.47 -8.69
C GLU A 365 20.23 -16.44 -10.10
N SER A 366 19.96 -15.25 -10.61
CA SER A 366 19.60 -15.05 -12.01
C SER A 366 20.43 -13.90 -12.60
N SER A 367 20.92 -14.11 -13.82
CA SER A 367 21.51 -13.06 -14.65
C SER A 367 20.80 -13.08 -16.00
N GLU A 368 20.08 -12.02 -16.35
CA GLU A 368 19.54 -11.85 -17.70
C GLU A 368 20.70 -11.55 -18.66
N GLY A 369 21.33 -12.56 -19.25
CA GLY A 369 22.46 -12.40 -20.16
C GLY A 369 22.95 -13.69 -20.81
N ARG A 370 22.48 -14.85 -20.36
CA ARG A 370 23.03 -16.15 -20.82
C ARG A 370 22.19 -16.91 -21.84
N ASP A 371 21.02 -16.46 -22.27
CA ASP A 371 20.14 -17.29 -23.12
C ASP A 371 19.83 -16.72 -24.52
N ARG A 372 20.64 -15.80 -25.04
CA ARG A 372 20.52 -15.38 -26.46
C ARG A 372 21.54 -16.00 -27.42
N SER A 373 22.38 -16.94 -26.98
CA SER A 373 23.43 -17.55 -27.82
C SER A 373 23.35 -19.04 -28.04
N ARG A 374 22.23 -19.73 -27.73
CA ARG A 374 22.02 -21.12 -28.08
C ARG A 374 20.70 -21.37 -28.81
N GLY A 375 20.49 -20.71 -29.93
CA GLY A 375 19.50 -21.03 -30.95
C GLY A 375 20.18 -21.37 -32.24
N GLY A 376 20.90 -22.51 -32.26
CA GLY A 376 21.51 -23.04 -33.48
C GLY A 376 20.41 -23.58 -34.39
N VAL A 377 20.50 -23.16 -35.63
CA VAL A 377 19.85 -23.64 -36.85
C VAL A 377 19.58 -25.15 -36.85
N GLY A 378 18.32 -25.52 -36.99
CA GLY A 378 17.86 -26.88 -37.30
C GLY A 378 16.70 -26.82 -38.28
N ALA A 379 16.96 -27.18 -39.52
CA ALA A 379 16.01 -27.20 -40.62
C ALA A 379 15.07 -28.43 -40.57
N GLY A 380 13.84 -28.24 -41.00
CA GLY A 380 13.09 -29.20 -41.80
C GLY A 380 12.06 -30.08 -41.11
N GLY A 381 10.81 -30.01 -41.59
CA GLY A 381 9.86 -31.10 -41.48
C GLY A 381 8.39 -30.63 -41.36
N GLY A 382 7.66 -30.62 -42.47
CA GLY A 382 6.25 -30.28 -42.54
C GLY A 382 5.33 -31.37 -41.95
N GLY A 383 4.14 -30.95 -41.54
CA GLY A 383 3.05 -31.82 -41.11
C GLY A 383 1.75 -31.03 -40.94
N THR A 384 0.82 -31.25 -41.84
CA THR A 384 -0.53 -30.75 -41.88
C THR A 384 -1.42 -31.35 -40.79
N GLY A 385 -2.22 -30.56 -40.07
CA GLY A 385 -3.22 -31.07 -39.12
C GLY A 385 -4.17 -30.00 -38.60
N VAL A 386 -5.30 -29.97 -39.20
CA VAL A 386 -6.68 -29.57 -38.84
C VAL A 386 -6.94 -28.92 -37.45
N GLY A 387 -7.69 -27.80 -37.52
CA GLY A 387 -8.04 -26.88 -36.46
C GLY A 387 -8.99 -27.38 -35.36
N GLY A 388 -8.77 -26.84 -34.18
CA GLY A 388 -9.67 -26.80 -33.05
C GLY A 388 -9.77 -25.36 -32.50
N PRO A 389 -10.82 -25.00 -31.75
CA PRO A 389 -11.19 -23.61 -31.53
C PRO A 389 -10.20 -22.87 -30.63
N LYS A 390 -9.87 -21.66 -31.02
CA LYS A 390 -9.01 -20.72 -30.28
C LYS A 390 -9.68 -20.35 -28.95
N LYS A 391 -9.08 -20.72 -27.83
CA LYS A 391 -9.31 -20.10 -26.53
C LYS A 391 -8.80 -18.66 -26.58
N GLY A 392 -9.65 -17.75 -26.04
CA GLY A 392 -9.39 -16.32 -26.02
C GLY A 392 -8.07 -15.97 -25.33
N ASP A 393 -7.48 -14.91 -25.82
CA ASP A 393 -6.23 -14.32 -25.36
C ASP A 393 -6.28 -14.07 -23.84
N ALA A 394 -5.42 -14.72 -23.10
CA ALA A 394 -5.13 -14.40 -21.72
C ALA A 394 -4.49 -13.00 -21.65
N PRO A 395 -4.78 -12.20 -20.61
CA PRO A 395 -4.13 -10.91 -20.43
C PRO A 395 -2.61 -11.07 -20.35
N PRO A 396 -1.84 -10.02 -20.73
CA PRO A 396 -0.39 -10.12 -20.76
C PRO A 396 0.13 -10.57 -19.41
N ALA A 397 0.98 -11.56 -19.44
CA ALA A 397 1.59 -12.17 -18.27
C ALA A 397 2.06 -11.10 -17.30
N ARG A 398 1.58 -11.18 -16.06
CA ARG A 398 2.17 -10.57 -14.89
C ARG A 398 3.69 -10.52 -15.10
N ALA A 399 4.33 -9.39 -14.74
CA ALA A 399 5.79 -9.31 -14.66
C ALA A 399 6.28 -10.31 -13.61
N GLY A 400 6.15 -11.58 -13.92
CA GLY A 400 6.45 -12.75 -13.15
C GLY A 400 7.59 -13.46 -13.83
N THR A 401 8.66 -13.56 -13.15
CA THR A 401 9.69 -14.56 -13.38
C THR A 401 9.03 -15.91 -13.57
N THR A 402 9.23 -16.53 -14.74
CA THR A 402 9.03 -17.97 -14.93
C THR A 402 9.97 -18.70 -13.97
N GLU A 403 9.42 -19.21 -12.88
CA GLU A 403 10.15 -20.04 -11.93
C GLU A 403 9.78 -21.51 -12.13
N THR A 404 10.79 -22.29 -12.48
CA THR A 404 10.76 -23.74 -12.33
C THR A 404 10.77 -24.09 -10.85
N SER A 405 9.84 -24.95 -10.45
CA SER A 405 9.76 -25.57 -9.14
C SER A 405 11.08 -26.26 -8.76
N ASP A 406 11.70 -25.92 -7.62
CA ASP A 406 12.04 -26.84 -6.54
C ASP A 406 12.88 -26.20 -5.42
N ALA A 407 12.73 -26.72 -4.20
CA ALA A 407 13.60 -26.63 -3.02
C ALA A 407 13.82 -25.27 -2.32
N GLY A 408 13.06 -24.24 -2.64
CA GLY A 408 13.02 -22.96 -1.88
C GLY A 408 11.62 -22.64 -1.38
N GLY A 409 10.80 -23.64 -1.05
CA GLY A 409 9.35 -23.55 -0.79
C GLY A 409 8.89 -22.37 0.08
N GLY A 410 9.67 -21.99 1.11
CA GLY A 410 9.26 -20.96 2.06
C GLY A 410 9.26 -19.53 1.49
N ILE A 411 10.27 -19.12 0.70
CA ILE A 411 10.34 -17.76 0.13
C ILE A 411 9.25 -17.54 -0.91
N GLY A 412 9.02 -18.53 -1.78
CA GLY A 412 7.98 -18.48 -2.82
C GLY A 412 6.58 -18.37 -2.20
N ALA A 413 6.27 -19.22 -1.23
CA ALA A 413 5.01 -19.21 -0.50
C ALA A 413 4.76 -17.88 0.21
N TRP A 414 5.76 -17.34 0.92
CA TRP A 414 5.64 -16.04 1.58
C TRP A 414 5.39 -14.91 0.57
N ARG A 415 6.14 -14.88 -0.53
CA ARG A 415 5.95 -13.85 -1.57
C ARG A 415 4.54 -13.89 -2.17
N GLU A 416 4.02 -15.07 -2.46
CA GLU A 416 2.66 -15.23 -2.98
C GLU A 416 1.62 -14.78 -1.96
N ALA A 417 1.75 -15.19 -0.70
CA ALA A 417 0.89 -14.76 0.40
C ALA A 417 0.94 -13.23 0.58
N PHE A 418 2.13 -12.63 0.52
CA PHE A 418 2.31 -11.18 0.64
C PHE A 418 1.59 -10.41 -0.47
N LEU A 419 1.69 -10.83 -1.72
CA LEU A 419 1.04 -10.17 -2.85
C LEU A 419 -0.49 -10.32 -2.83
N ARG A 420 -1.00 -11.43 -2.26
CA ARG A 420 -2.43 -11.69 -2.14
C ARG A 420 -3.07 -11.11 -0.87
N ALA A 421 -2.28 -10.73 0.12
CA ALA A 421 -2.79 -10.29 1.43
C ALA A 421 -3.89 -9.21 1.37
N PRO A 422 -3.83 -8.17 0.50
CA PRO A 422 -4.92 -7.21 0.40
C PRO A 422 -6.25 -7.84 -0.01
N TYR A 423 -6.23 -8.77 -0.96
CA TYR A 423 -7.42 -9.44 -1.49
C TYR A 423 -8.01 -10.49 -0.51
N VAL A 424 -7.17 -11.08 0.33
CA VAL A 424 -7.58 -12.05 1.36
C VAL A 424 -8.43 -11.37 2.44
N ARG A 425 -8.31 -10.05 2.65
CA ARG A 425 -9.15 -9.31 3.59
C ARG A 425 -10.65 -9.44 3.27
N ASP A 426 -11.03 -9.41 2.01
CA ASP A 426 -12.42 -9.60 1.58
C ASP A 426 -12.94 -10.99 1.99
N ILE A 427 -12.09 -12.01 1.85
CA ILE A 427 -12.40 -13.39 2.26
C ILE A 427 -12.53 -13.48 3.79
N PHE A 428 -11.64 -12.83 4.54
CA PHE A 428 -11.72 -12.78 6.01
C PHE A 428 -13.04 -12.17 6.48
N VAL A 429 -13.45 -11.04 5.88
CA VAL A 429 -14.73 -10.40 6.24
C VAL A 429 -15.91 -11.35 5.96
N ALA A 430 -15.94 -11.98 4.79
CA ALA A 430 -16.99 -12.97 4.46
C ALA A 430 -17.01 -14.14 5.46
N MET A 431 -15.85 -14.57 5.95
CA MET A 431 -15.71 -15.65 6.94
C MET A 431 -15.98 -15.22 8.39
N GLY A 432 -16.16 -13.93 8.68
CA GLY A 432 -16.21 -13.45 10.06
C GLY A 432 -14.88 -13.54 10.79
N VAL A 433 -13.80 -13.18 10.10
CA VAL A 433 -12.48 -13.05 10.68
C VAL A 433 -12.07 -11.58 10.65
N LEU A 434 -11.82 -11.00 11.81
CA LEU A 434 -11.21 -9.69 11.94
C LEU A 434 -9.75 -9.78 11.49
N SER A 435 -9.32 -8.82 10.66
CA SER A 435 -7.94 -8.72 10.18
C SER A 435 -7.46 -7.28 10.27
N GLU A 436 -6.63 -6.98 11.26
CA GLU A 436 -6.01 -5.67 11.42
C GLU A 436 -4.50 -5.76 11.34
N THR A 437 -3.88 -4.66 10.95
CA THR A 437 -2.44 -4.54 10.83
C THR A 437 -1.95 -3.23 11.45
N PHE A 438 -0.83 -3.30 12.17
CA PHE A 438 -0.13 -2.16 12.74
C PHE A 438 1.28 -2.13 12.19
N GLU A 439 1.67 -1.01 11.62
CA GLU A 439 3.02 -0.83 11.15
C GLU A 439 3.62 0.44 11.76
N THR A 440 4.84 0.35 12.21
CA THR A 440 5.49 1.39 13.01
C THR A 440 7.00 1.37 12.79
N ALA A 441 7.73 2.25 13.44
CA ALA A 441 9.19 2.22 13.50
C ALA A 441 9.65 2.70 14.88
N ILE A 442 10.75 2.11 15.37
CA ILE A 442 11.37 2.41 16.66
C ILE A 442 12.87 2.11 16.58
N THR A 443 13.68 2.72 17.44
CA THR A 443 15.13 2.48 17.49
C THR A 443 15.46 1.07 17.99
N TRP A 444 16.64 0.53 17.58
CA TRP A 444 17.05 -0.83 17.91
C TRP A 444 17.15 -1.11 19.41
N ASP A 445 17.63 -0.15 20.19
CA ASP A 445 17.78 -0.27 21.65
C ASP A 445 16.43 -0.44 22.37
N ARG A 446 15.35 0.11 21.81
CA ARG A 446 14.02 0.05 22.40
C ARG A 446 13.17 -1.09 21.84
N PHE A 447 13.53 -1.61 20.66
CA PHE A 447 12.71 -2.59 19.94
C PHE A 447 12.36 -3.84 20.77
N PRO A 448 13.28 -4.52 21.52
CA PRO A 448 12.91 -5.77 22.19
C PRO A 448 11.76 -5.61 23.17
N GLY A 449 11.84 -4.67 24.10
CA GLY A 449 10.76 -4.42 25.07
C GLY A 449 9.50 -3.85 24.46
N PHE A 450 9.64 -3.02 23.42
CA PHE A 450 8.52 -2.51 22.64
C PHE A 450 7.75 -3.65 21.97
N HIS A 451 8.45 -4.55 21.28
CA HIS A 451 7.86 -5.69 20.58
C HIS A 451 7.03 -6.58 21.52
N GLU A 452 7.58 -6.92 22.69
CA GLU A 452 6.88 -7.71 23.70
C GLU A 452 5.57 -7.03 24.15
N ARG A 453 5.60 -5.71 24.41
CA ARG A 453 4.41 -4.96 24.85
C ARG A 453 3.35 -4.83 23.77
N VAL A 454 3.74 -4.60 22.51
CA VAL A 454 2.80 -4.55 21.39
C VAL A 454 2.13 -5.90 21.16
N ILE A 455 2.89 -7.00 21.14
CA ILE A 455 2.33 -8.35 21.01
C ILE A 455 1.36 -8.66 22.15
N ALA A 456 1.73 -8.33 23.40
CA ALA A 456 0.88 -8.56 24.57
C ALA A 456 -0.43 -7.75 24.49
N ALA A 457 -0.35 -6.47 24.14
CA ALA A 457 -1.52 -5.60 24.02
C ALA A 457 -2.46 -6.05 22.89
N ALA A 458 -1.88 -6.39 21.72
CA ALA A 458 -2.65 -6.87 20.58
C ALA A 458 -3.39 -8.19 20.89
N ARG A 459 -2.68 -9.12 21.56
CA ARG A 459 -3.27 -10.40 21.99
C ARG A 459 -4.38 -10.19 23.02
N ALA A 460 -4.10 -9.44 24.09
CA ALA A 460 -5.08 -9.18 25.13
C ALA A 460 -6.34 -8.53 24.58
N ALA A 461 -6.21 -7.46 23.77
CA ALA A 461 -7.36 -6.77 23.18
C ALA A 461 -8.19 -7.66 22.24
N ALA A 462 -7.53 -8.53 21.46
CA ALA A 462 -8.23 -9.45 20.57
C ALA A 462 -8.88 -10.60 21.35
N GLU A 463 -8.22 -11.17 22.36
CA GLU A 463 -8.78 -12.23 23.20
C GLU A 463 -9.94 -11.74 24.07
N ASP A 464 -9.88 -10.53 24.62
CA ASP A 464 -10.95 -9.91 25.41
C ASP A 464 -12.25 -9.74 24.59
N THR A 465 -12.12 -9.47 23.28
CA THR A 465 -13.26 -9.26 22.40
C THR A 465 -13.75 -10.54 21.71
N SER A 466 -12.92 -11.57 21.55
CA SER A 466 -13.26 -12.74 20.73
C SER A 466 -12.84 -14.10 21.30
N GLY A 467 -12.15 -14.13 22.43
CA GLY A 467 -11.70 -15.37 23.09
C GLY A 467 -10.51 -16.05 22.39
N ALA A 468 -10.06 -15.57 21.23
CA ALA A 468 -8.92 -16.12 20.50
C ALA A 468 -8.22 -15.04 19.67
N ALA A 469 -6.90 -15.16 19.50
CA ALA A 469 -6.11 -14.26 18.68
C ALA A 469 -4.94 -14.97 18.00
N HIS A 470 -4.70 -14.62 16.73
CA HIS A 470 -3.42 -14.88 16.07
C HIS A 470 -2.72 -13.55 15.90
N VAL A 471 -1.54 -13.40 16.50
CA VAL A 471 -0.72 -12.20 16.38
C VAL A 471 0.65 -12.59 15.85
N SER A 472 1.07 -11.96 14.77
CA SER A 472 2.37 -12.20 14.13
C SER A 472 3.10 -10.89 13.85
N CYS A 473 4.40 -10.97 13.59
CA CYS A 473 5.24 -9.83 13.29
C CYS A 473 6.25 -10.14 12.18
N ARG A 474 6.46 -9.15 11.31
CA ARG A 474 7.58 -9.15 10.36
C ARG A 474 8.24 -7.78 10.31
N PHE A 475 9.52 -7.73 9.94
CA PHE A 475 10.14 -6.47 9.51
C PHE A 475 9.87 -6.25 8.02
N THR A 476 9.25 -5.13 7.69
CA THR A 476 9.04 -4.72 6.28
C THR A 476 10.23 -3.92 5.76
N HIS A 477 10.78 -3.05 6.59
CA HIS A 477 11.92 -2.19 6.29
C HIS A 477 12.88 -2.20 7.48
N VAL A 478 14.14 -1.95 7.20
CA VAL A 478 15.19 -1.93 8.22
C VAL A 478 16.16 -0.79 7.96
N TYR A 479 16.45 -0.04 9.00
CA TYR A 479 17.34 1.11 8.99
C TYR A 479 18.54 0.86 9.90
N PRO A 480 19.66 1.56 9.73
CA PRO A 480 20.79 1.45 10.65
C PRO A 480 20.42 1.76 12.10
N ASP A 481 19.44 2.62 12.33
CA ASP A 481 18.97 3.09 13.64
C ASP A 481 17.74 2.34 14.19
N GLY A 482 16.98 1.60 13.35
CA GLY A 482 15.83 0.86 13.85
C GLY A 482 15.10 0.02 12.81
N PRO A 483 14.25 -0.92 13.22
CA PRO A 483 13.37 -1.69 12.33
C PRO A 483 12.03 -0.98 12.12
N ALA A 484 11.35 -1.33 11.04
CA ALA A 484 9.92 -1.08 10.84
C ALA A 484 9.14 -2.40 11.01
N PRO A 485 8.71 -2.73 12.24
CA PRO A 485 7.90 -3.90 12.50
C PRO A 485 6.48 -3.71 11.97
N TYR A 486 5.94 -4.76 11.40
CA TYR A 486 4.58 -4.87 10.88
C TYR A 486 3.89 -6.02 11.61
N TYR A 487 2.89 -5.69 12.40
CA TYR A 487 2.11 -6.64 13.18
C TYR A 487 0.83 -6.98 12.44
N THR A 488 0.45 -8.25 12.42
CA THR A 488 -0.84 -8.73 11.90
C THR A 488 -1.61 -9.35 13.05
N VAL A 489 -2.86 -8.91 13.21
CA VAL A 489 -3.81 -9.43 14.21
C VAL A 489 -4.98 -10.05 13.48
N LEU A 490 -5.23 -11.35 13.69
CA LEU A 490 -6.42 -12.03 13.23
C LEU A 490 -7.19 -12.54 14.45
N ALA A 491 -8.51 -12.38 14.44
CA ALA A 491 -9.39 -12.81 15.53
C ALA A 491 -10.77 -13.22 14.97
N PRO A 492 -11.53 -14.09 15.63
CA PRO A 492 -12.93 -14.29 15.30
C PRO A 492 -13.69 -12.96 15.41
N ALA A 493 -14.43 -12.58 14.38
CA ALA A 493 -15.22 -11.36 14.39
C ALA A 493 -16.57 -11.60 15.07
N GLN A 494 -17.04 -10.64 15.84
CA GLN A 494 -18.38 -10.63 16.41
C GLN A 494 -19.34 -10.03 15.38
N ARG A 495 -20.15 -10.87 14.75
CA ARG A 495 -21.07 -10.47 13.70
C ARG A 495 -22.05 -9.39 14.19
N GLY A 496 -22.06 -8.24 13.50
CA GLY A 496 -22.83 -7.05 13.86
C GLY A 496 -22.10 -6.04 14.75
N GLU A 497 -20.95 -6.42 15.32
CA GLU A 497 -20.09 -5.56 16.18
C GLU A 497 -18.64 -5.54 15.66
N GLU A 498 -18.42 -5.91 14.39
CA GLU A 498 -17.08 -6.07 13.80
C GLU A 498 -16.27 -4.74 13.83
N VAL A 499 -16.95 -3.61 13.63
CA VAL A 499 -16.32 -2.28 13.58
C VAL A 499 -15.91 -1.82 14.98
N GLU A 500 -16.78 -2.03 15.97
CA GLU A 500 -16.52 -1.72 17.39
C GLU A 500 -15.38 -2.58 17.94
N GLN A 501 -15.39 -3.88 17.62
CA GLN A 501 -14.33 -4.81 17.99
C GLN A 501 -12.98 -4.38 17.38
N TRP A 502 -12.99 -4.05 16.09
CA TRP A 502 -11.80 -3.52 15.40
C TRP A 502 -11.31 -2.23 16.06
N ALA A 503 -12.19 -1.30 16.36
CA ALA A 503 -11.83 -0.01 16.97
C ALA A 503 -11.19 -0.19 18.36
N ALA A 504 -11.70 -1.14 19.16
CA ALA A 504 -11.13 -1.45 20.47
C ALA A 504 -9.71 -2.00 20.37
N ILE A 505 -9.46 -2.95 19.46
CA ILE A 505 -8.12 -3.51 19.22
C ILE A 505 -7.18 -2.42 18.70
N LYS A 506 -7.64 -1.62 17.73
CA LYS A 506 -6.85 -0.53 17.16
C LYS A 506 -6.43 0.48 18.22
N ALA A 507 -7.37 0.91 19.07
CA ALA A 507 -7.09 1.85 20.15
C ALA A 507 -6.07 1.28 21.15
N ALA A 508 -6.25 0.05 21.63
CA ALA A 508 -5.37 -0.57 22.61
C ALA A 508 -3.92 -0.67 22.13
N VAL A 509 -3.71 -1.09 20.88
CA VAL A 509 -2.36 -1.23 20.31
C VAL A 509 -1.75 0.13 19.99
N SER A 510 -2.51 1.07 19.44
CA SER A 510 -2.04 2.42 19.12
C SER A 510 -1.61 3.19 20.37
N GLU A 511 -2.30 3.01 21.51
CA GLU A 511 -1.88 3.58 22.79
C GLU A 511 -0.49 3.09 23.21
N VAL A 512 -0.21 1.80 23.09
CA VAL A 512 1.11 1.24 23.42
C VAL A 512 2.18 1.81 22.46
N ILE A 513 1.91 1.84 21.15
CA ILE A 513 2.84 2.37 20.15
C ILE A 513 3.28 3.80 20.51
N VAL A 514 2.33 4.68 20.78
CA VAL A 514 2.62 6.09 21.10
C VAL A 514 3.24 6.25 22.50
N ALA A 515 2.77 5.51 23.50
CA ALA A 515 3.32 5.56 24.86
C ALA A 515 4.79 5.12 24.88
N GLU A 516 5.17 4.18 24.04
CA GLU A 516 6.55 3.72 23.86
C GLU A 516 7.41 4.68 23.02
N GLY A 517 6.83 5.76 22.46
CA GLY A 517 7.53 6.75 21.64
C GLY A 517 7.95 6.20 20.27
N ALA A 518 7.28 5.17 19.78
CA ALA A 518 7.35 4.74 18.39
C ALA A 518 6.45 5.61 17.50
N THR A 519 6.62 5.58 16.19
CA THR A 519 5.71 6.30 15.30
C THR A 519 4.38 5.56 15.16
N ILE A 520 3.27 6.31 15.14
CA ILE A 520 1.93 5.70 14.98
C ILE A 520 1.78 4.97 13.64
N THR A 521 2.53 5.37 12.64
CA THR A 521 2.53 4.76 11.30
C THR A 521 3.89 4.94 10.63
N HIS A 522 4.32 3.92 9.88
CA HIS A 522 5.53 3.99 9.06
C HIS A 522 5.20 4.32 7.58
N HIS A 523 4.10 3.73 7.04
CA HIS A 523 3.75 3.92 5.62
C HIS A 523 2.24 3.80 5.28
N HIS A 524 1.34 3.56 6.26
CA HIS A 524 -0.10 3.53 6.02
C HIS A 524 -0.76 4.91 6.02
N ALA A 525 -0.01 5.96 6.34
CA ALA A 525 -0.49 7.33 6.53
C ALA A 525 -1.27 7.54 7.85
N VAL A 526 -1.67 8.77 8.08
CA VAL A 526 -2.43 9.15 9.27
C VAL A 526 -3.93 8.95 9.06
N GLY A 527 -4.47 9.50 7.98
CA GLY A 527 -5.90 9.48 7.69
C GLY A 527 -6.74 10.05 8.82
N ARG A 528 -7.88 9.42 9.04
CA ARG A 528 -8.79 9.68 10.17
C ARG A 528 -8.49 8.73 11.34
N ASP A 529 -8.13 7.48 11.03
CA ASP A 529 -8.01 6.41 12.03
C ASP A 529 -6.79 6.57 12.94
N HIS A 530 -5.68 7.11 12.44
CA HIS A 530 -4.48 7.37 13.25
C HIS A 530 -4.42 8.78 13.83
N ARG A 531 -5.34 9.68 13.44
CA ARG A 531 -5.33 11.09 13.80
C ARG A 531 -5.24 11.36 15.30
N PRO A 532 -5.97 10.65 16.20
CA PRO A 532 -5.91 10.93 17.64
C PRO A 532 -4.52 10.72 18.24
N TRP A 533 -3.78 9.74 17.74
CA TRP A 533 -2.41 9.43 18.20
C TRP A 533 -1.36 10.29 17.50
N TYR A 534 -1.56 10.59 16.21
CA TYR A 534 -0.70 11.53 15.49
C TYR A 534 -0.72 12.93 16.11
N ASP A 535 -1.87 13.42 16.55
CA ASP A 535 -1.99 14.72 17.23
C ASP A 535 -1.19 14.77 18.54
N ARG A 536 -0.97 13.65 19.20
CA ARG A 536 -0.11 13.51 20.39
C ARG A 536 1.37 13.34 20.03
N GLN A 537 1.67 12.73 18.90
CA GLN A 537 3.04 12.49 18.45
C GLN A 537 3.71 13.75 17.89
N ARG A 538 2.97 14.57 17.14
CA ARG A 538 3.54 15.73 16.46
C ARG A 538 3.81 16.89 17.45
N PRO A 539 4.94 17.63 17.30
CA PRO A 539 5.19 18.80 18.12
C PRO A 539 4.16 19.92 17.86
N ASP A 540 3.72 20.63 18.90
CA ASP A 540 2.76 21.75 18.80
C ASP A 540 3.20 22.86 17.82
N PRO A 541 4.48 23.31 17.81
CA PRO A 541 4.93 24.31 16.83
C PRO A 541 4.81 23.82 15.38
N PHE A 542 5.07 22.52 15.12
CA PHE A 542 4.88 21.93 13.80
C PHE A 542 3.40 21.90 13.41
N ALA A 543 2.51 21.51 14.35
CA ALA A 543 1.08 21.53 14.12
C ALA A 543 0.57 22.94 13.76
N ALA A 544 1.07 23.97 14.43
CA ALA A 544 0.75 25.37 14.12
C ALA A 544 1.26 25.79 12.73
N ALA A 545 2.49 25.42 12.36
CA ALA A 545 3.05 25.71 11.04
C ALA A 545 2.25 25.01 9.92
N LEU A 546 1.83 23.75 10.12
CA LEU A 546 1.03 23.00 9.15
C LEU A 546 -0.36 23.62 8.97
N ARG A 547 -1.02 24.07 10.06
CA ARG A 547 -2.27 24.83 9.97
C ARG A 547 -2.10 26.15 9.20
N GLY A 548 -1.00 26.87 9.46
CA GLY A 548 -0.67 28.10 8.72
C GLY A 548 -0.47 27.84 7.22
N ALA A 549 0.24 26.76 6.87
CA ALA A 549 0.40 26.35 5.47
C ALA A 549 -0.95 26.00 4.82
N LYS A 550 -1.79 25.21 5.50
CA LYS A 550 -3.15 24.87 5.06
C LYS A 550 -3.97 26.14 4.79
N ALA A 551 -4.02 27.08 5.74
CA ALA A 551 -4.77 28.32 5.60
C ALA A 551 -4.27 29.22 4.44
N ALA A 552 -2.97 29.16 4.14
CA ALA A 552 -2.37 29.93 3.03
C ALA A 552 -2.73 29.36 1.65
N VAL A 553 -2.82 28.05 1.49
CA VAL A 553 -3.07 27.40 0.19
C VAL A 553 -4.52 26.95 -0.02
N ASP A 554 -5.29 26.85 1.06
CA ASP A 554 -6.71 26.44 1.06
C ASP A 554 -7.50 27.27 2.09
N PRO A 555 -7.68 28.57 1.85
CA PRO A 555 -8.31 29.47 2.82
C PRO A 555 -9.78 29.17 3.11
N GLN A 556 -10.49 28.45 2.25
CA GLN A 556 -11.86 27.99 2.47
C GLN A 556 -11.92 26.61 3.13
N ALA A 557 -10.76 25.98 3.38
CA ALA A 557 -10.61 24.68 4.02
C ALA A 557 -11.36 23.52 3.34
N VAL A 558 -11.47 23.57 2.01
CA VAL A 558 -12.22 22.56 1.24
C VAL A 558 -11.43 21.29 0.97
N MET A 559 -10.09 21.32 1.05
CA MET A 559 -9.24 20.16 0.73
C MET A 559 -9.21 19.14 1.85
N ASN A 560 -9.75 17.97 1.63
CA ASN A 560 -9.75 16.76 2.47
C ASN A 560 -9.91 17.05 3.99
N PRO A 561 -11.00 17.68 4.42
CA PRO A 561 -11.19 18.10 5.80
C PRO A 561 -11.25 16.91 6.77
N GLY A 562 -10.74 17.09 7.99
CA GLY A 562 -10.71 16.07 9.03
C GLY A 562 -9.54 15.07 8.93
N VAL A 563 -8.68 15.19 7.90
CA VAL A 563 -7.46 14.41 7.73
C VAL A 563 -6.25 15.28 8.10
N LEU A 564 -5.24 14.75 8.78
CA LEU A 564 -3.99 15.39 9.22
C LEU A 564 -4.12 16.67 10.03
N VAL A 565 -4.84 17.65 9.55
CA VAL A 565 -4.89 19.00 10.10
C VAL A 565 -6.30 19.59 9.96
N ASP A 566 -6.79 20.17 11.05
CA ASP A 566 -8.03 20.95 10.99
C ASP A 566 -7.75 22.36 10.49
N PRO A 567 -8.73 23.00 9.81
CA PRO A 567 -8.61 24.39 9.41
C PRO A 567 -8.43 25.28 10.64
N LEU A 568 -7.90 26.48 10.43
CA LEU A 568 -7.92 27.51 11.45
C LEU A 568 -9.38 27.89 11.71
N SER A 569 -9.80 27.76 12.95
CA SER A 569 -11.13 28.18 13.44
C SER A 569 -11.30 29.69 13.39
#